data_47c8fcd40c84f034832d4874bfcfa2fa
#
_entry.id   47c8fcd40c84f034832d4874bfcfa2fa
#
_cell.length_a   1.000
_cell.length_b   1.000
_cell.length_c   1.000
_cell.angle_alpha   90.00
_cell.angle_beta   90.00
_cell.angle_gamma   90.00
#
_symmetry.space_group_name_H-M   'P 1'
#
loop_
_entity.id
_entity.type
_entity.pdbx_description
1 polymer ?
#
loop_
_entity_poly.entity_id
_entity_poly.type
_entity_poly.pdbx_seq_one_letter_code
_entity_poly.pdbx_strand_id
1 'polypeptide(L)'
;MCSSDLNLGQVASQTMEAMACTQDVTHLPVLQPLIGMDKRDIVKIAREIGTFDTSILPYEDCCTVFTPRHPKTRPTVAEVAEAESALDVDALVREAVDGIERIRIDL
;
A
#
# COMPACT_ATOMS: atom_id res chain seq x y z
N MET A 1 -7.78 5.63 -12.42
CA MET A 1 -6.75 6.38 -11.66
C MET A 1 -6.69 5.76 -10.28
N CYS A 2 -5.51 5.36 -9.84
CA CYS A 2 -5.28 4.82 -8.51
C CYS A 2 -4.53 5.84 -7.68
N SER A 3 -4.76 5.89 -6.36
CA SER A 3 -3.94 6.68 -5.45
C SER A 3 -3.50 5.82 -4.27
N SER A 4 -2.36 6.16 -3.71
CA SER A 4 -1.73 5.41 -2.62
C SER A 4 -1.12 6.41 -1.63
N ASP A 5 -1.18 6.07 -0.35
CA ASP A 5 -0.56 6.79 0.76
C ASP A 5 0.89 6.36 1.03
N LEU A 6 1.45 5.52 0.15
CA LEU A 6 2.81 5.02 0.27
C LEU A 6 3.83 6.16 0.30
N ASN A 7 4.79 6.02 1.22
CA ASN A 7 5.93 6.90 1.36
C ASN A 7 7.23 6.10 1.16
N LEU A 8 8.19 6.67 0.46
CA LEU A 8 9.46 6.01 0.18
C LEU A 8 10.31 5.86 1.45
N GLY A 9 10.78 4.64 1.71
CA GLY A 9 11.74 4.35 2.77
C GLY A 9 11.18 4.32 4.18
N GLN A 10 9.87 4.41 4.38
CA GLN A 10 9.27 4.39 5.71
C GLN A 10 9.29 2.99 6.34
N VAL A 11 9.03 1.96 5.53
CA VAL A 11 9.09 0.54 5.94
C VAL A 11 9.79 -0.31 4.89
N ALA A 12 10.11 -1.55 5.22
CA ALA A 12 10.89 -2.47 4.37
C ALA A 12 10.27 -2.73 2.98
N SER A 13 8.96 -2.64 2.86
CA SER A 13 8.21 -2.79 1.59
C SER A 13 8.15 -1.52 0.75
N GLN A 14 8.66 -0.39 1.25
CA GLN A 14 8.61 0.92 0.59
C GLN A 14 9.99 1.33 0.06
N THR A 15 10.73 0.40 -0.50
CA THR A 15 11.94 0.66 -1.28
C THR A 15 11.57 0.97 -2.73
N MET A 16 12.47 1.60 -3.48
CA MET A 16 12.26 1.88 -4.90
C MET A 16 11.96 0.61 -5.70
N GLU A 17 12.68 -0.47 -5.42
CA GLU A 17 12.54 -1.76 -6.09
C GLU A 17 11.18 -2.41 -5.76
N ALA A 18 10.78 -2.41 -4.49
CA ALA A 18 9.49 -2.96 -4.08
C ALA A 18 8.32 -2.16 -4.67
N MET A 19 8.43 -0.84 -4.69
CA MET A 19 7.41 0.02 -5.29
C MET A 19 7.32 -0.15 -6.81
N ALA A 20 8.44 -0.39 -7.50
CA ALA A 20 8.44 -0.71 -8.92
C ALA A 20 7.70 -2.03 -9.20
N CYS A 21 7.90 -3.06 -8.39
CA CYS A 21 7.15 -4.32 -8.51
C CYS A 21 5.64 -4.12 -8.29
N THR A 22 5.26 -3.31 -7.30
CA THR A 22 3.84 -3.02 -7.04
C THR A 22 3.19 -2.23 -8.18
N GLN A 23 3.93 -1.36 -8.85
CA GLN A 23 3.42 -0.59 -9.99
C GLN A 23 3.31 -1.40 -11.27
N ASP A 24 4.10 -2.44 -11.43
CA ASP A 24 4.15 -3.28 -12.63
C ASP A 24 2.82 -4.01 -12.90
N VAL A 25 2.04 -4.27 -11.87
CA VAL A 25 0.74 -4.98 -11.97
C VAL A 25 -0.41 -4.09 -12.47
N THR A 26 -0.21 -2.81 -12.67
CA THR A 26 -1.25 -1.90 -13.15
C THR A 26 -0.81 -1.07 -14.34
N HIS A 27 -1.70 -0.93 -15.32
CA HIS A 27 -1.49 -0.05 -16.48
C HIS A 27 -2.08 1.35 -16.26
N LEU A 28 -2.72 1.58 -15.12
CA LEU A 28 -3.29 2.89 -14.76
C LEU A 28 -2.25 3.73 -14.03
N PRO A 29 -2.25 5.06 -14.22
CA PRO A 29 -1.43 5.94 -13.42
C PRO A 29 -1.74 5.79 -11.93
N VAL A 30 -0.72 5.52 -11.11
CA VAL A 30 -0.82 5.47 -9.66
C VAL A 30 -0.32 6.79 -9.08
N LEU A 31 -1.22 7.55 -8.46
CA LEU A 31 -0.87 8.80 -7.79
C LEU A 31 -0.37 8.49 -6.38
N GLN A 32 0.81 8.99 -6.06
CA GLN A 32 1.46 8.82 -4.76
C GLN A 32 1.83 10.19 -4.19
N PRO A 33 0.85 10.97 -3.71
CA PRO A 33 1.06 12.35 -3.30
C PRO A 33 2.04 12.51 -2.13
N LEU A 34 2.22 11.47 -1.32
CA LEU A 34 3.06 11.49 -0.13
C LEU A 34 4.45 10.85 -0.33
N ILE A 35 4.75 10.34 -1.53
CA ILE A 35 5.91 9.46 -1.79
C ILE A 35 7.26 10.05 -1.37
N GLY A 36 7.45 11.34 -1.53
CA GLY A 36 8.70 12.06 -1.22
C GLY A 36 8.63 12.90 0.06
N MET A 37 7.61 12.75 0.89
CA MET A 37 7.43 13.60 2.08
C MET A 37 8.02 12.94 3.33
N ASP A 38 8.60 13.76 4.22
CA ASP A 38 8.98 13.29 5.55
C ASP A 38 7.71 12.98 6.40
N LYS A 39 7.80 11.96 7.24
CA LYS A 39 6.69 11.56 8.11
C LYS A 39 6.14 12.71 8.96
N ARG A 40 7.01 13.64 9.41
CA ARG A 40 6.58 14.80 10.19
C ARG A 40 5.73 15.76 9.38
N ASP A 41 6.04 15.92 8.10
CA ASP A 41 5.27 16.78 7.20
C ASP A 41 3.90 16.16 6.90
N ILE A 42 3.85 14.84 6.72
CA ILE A 42 2.59 14.10 6.55
C ILE A 42 1.70 14.25 7.81
N VAL A 43 2.28 14.09 9.00
CA VAL A 43 1.57 14.29 10.27
C VAL A 43 1.06 15.73 10.41
N LYS A 44 1.83 16.72 9.97
CA LYS A 44 1.39 18.12 9.97
C LYS A 44 0.18 18.32 9.07
N ILE A 45 0.22 17.80 7.84
CA ILE A 45 -0.91 17.86 6.90
C ILE A 45 -2.13 17.13 7.50
N ALA A 46 -1.95 15.95 8.07
CA ALA A 46 -3.05 15.19 8.69
C ALA A 46 -3.74 15.97 9.80
N ARG A 47 -3.00 16.76 10.59
CA ARG A 47 -3.57 17.66 11.61
C ARG A 47 -4.31 18.84 10.98
N GLU A 48 -3.75 19.43 9.93
CA GLU A 48 -4.36 20.57 9.22
C GLU A 48 -5.70 20.19 8.58
N ILE A 49 -5.81 18.97 8.02
CA ILE A 49 -7.04 18.47 7.39
C ILE A 49 -7.96 17.70 8.36
N GLY A 50 -7.60 17.60 9.64
CA GLY A 50 -8.44 16.99 10.68
C GLY A 50 -8.51 15.46 10.66
N THR A 51 -7.58 14.75 10.00
CA THR A 51 -7.57 13.28 9.94
C THR A 51 -6.65 12.62 10.96
N PHE A 52 -5.80 13.39 11.64
CA PHE A 52 -4.78 12.87 12.54
C PHE A 52 -5.38 12.05 13.68
N ASP A 53 -6.40 12.57 14.37
CA ASP A 53 -6.98 11.92 15.56
C ASP A 53 -7.64 10.58 15.20
N THR A 54 -8.22 10.48 14.01
CA THR A 54 -8.73 9.20 13.48
C THR A 54 -7.61 8.23 13.15
N SER A 55 -6.49 8.73 12.60
CA SER A 55 -5.35 7.91 12.19
C SER A 55 -4.58 7.27 13.35
N ILE A 56 -4.68 7.82 14.56
CA ILE A 56 -3.99 7.30 15.76
C ILE A 56 -4.87 6.41 16.64
N LEU A 57 -6.10 6.12 16.23
CA LEU A 57 -6.95 5.18 16.96
C LEU A 57 -6.30 3.79 17.03
N PRO A 58 -6.45 3.08 18.17
CA PRO A 58 -5.78 1.80 18.40
C PRO A 58 -6.47 0.65 17.64
N TYR A 59 -6.21 0.57 16.35
CA TYR A 59 -6.60 -0.58 15.52
C TYR A 59 -5.40 -1.46 15.22
N GLU A 60 -5.67 -2.74 14.94
CA GLU A 60 -4.65 -3.69 14.51
C GLU A 60 -3.98 -3.20 13.21
N ASP A 61 -2.65 -3.22 13.22
CA ASP A 61 -1.84 -2.88 12.04
C ASP A 61 -1.36 -4.17 11.37
N CYS A 62 -1.63 -4.32 10.08
CA CYS A 62 -1.21 -5.47 9.29
C CYS A 62 0.32 -5.67 9.31
N CYS A 63 1.09 -4.61 9.50
CA CYS A 63 2.56 -4.67 9.58
C CYS A 63 3.07 -5.51 10.76
N THR A 64 2.29 -5.68 11.81
CA THR A 64 2.67 -6.50 12.97
C THR A 64 2.36 -7.99 12.77
N VAL A 65 1.35 -8.30 11.95
CA VAL A 65 0.85 -9.67 11.74
C VAL A 65 1.62 -10.39 10.62
N PHE A 66 1.93 -9.68 9.54
CA PHE A 66 2.51 -10.27 8.32
C PHE A 66 3.98 -9.96 8.11
N THR A 67 4.71 -9.52 9.13
CA THR A 67 6.13 -9.19 8.99
C THR A 67 6.97 -10.47 8.92
N PRO A 68 7.61 -10.78 7.78
CA PRO A 68 8.54 -11.90 7.69
C PRO A 68 9.81 -11.61 8.52
N ARG A 69 10.47 -12.66 9.02
CA ARG A 69 11.73 -12.51 9.78
C ARG A 69 12.84 -11.83 8.97
N HIS A 70 12.83 -12.02 7.65
CA HIS A 70 13.79 -11.45 6.71
C HIS A 70 13.04 -10.87 5.52
N PRO A 71 12.54 -9.63 5.61
CA PRO A 71 11.83 -8.99 4.51
C PRO A 71 12.77 -8.76 3.33
N LYS A 72 12.32 -9.07 2.12
CA LYS A 72 13.07 -8.79 0.91
C LYS A 72 12.89 -7.31 0.54
N THR A 73 13.94 -6.52 0.76
CA THR A 73 13.91 -5.07 0.53
C THR A 73 14.24 -4.65 -0.90
N ARG A 74 14.80 -5.57 -1.69
CA ARG A 74 15.16 -5.34 -3.11
C ARG A 74 14.65 -6.46 -3.99
N PRO A 75 13.31 -6.62 -4.11
CA PRO A 75 12.75 -7.59 -5.03
C PRO A 75 12.93 -7.14 -6.48
N THR A 76 12.96 -8.10 -7.39
CA THR A 76 12.78 -7.84 -8.82
C THR A 76 11.39 -8.28 -9.26
N VAL A 77 10.87 -7.69 -10.34
CA VAL A 77 9.56 -8.09 -10.90
C VAL A 77 9.53 -9.59 -11.21
N ALA A 78 10.62 -10.15 -11.75
CA ALA A 78 10.71 -11.57 -12.07
C ALA A 78 10.60 -12.46 -10.83
N GLU A 79 11.26 -12.10 -9.72
CA GLU A 79 11.20 -12.86 -8.47
C GLU A 79 9.81 -12.79 -7.83
N VAL A 80 9.14 -11.63 -7.92
CA VAL A 80 7.76 -11.48 -7.44
C VAL A 80 6.81 -12.34 -8.28
N ALA A 81 6.90 -12.26 -9.61
CA ALA A 81 6.09 -13.06 -10.50
C ALA A 81 6.29 -14.58 -10.30
N GLU A 82 7.52 -15.02 -10.06
CA GLU A 82 7.81 -16.42 -9.73
C GLU A 82 7.14 -16.83 -8.40
N ALA A 83 7.25 -16.01 -7.37
CA ALA A 83 6.62 -16.27 -6.08
C ALA A 83 5.08 -16.30 -6.18
N GLU A 84 4.48 -15.42 -6.97
CA GLU A 84 3.05 -15.34 -7.21
C GLU A 84 2.52 -16.49 -8.07
N SER A 85 3.37 -17.15 -8.85
CA SER A 85 2.95 -18.26 -9.72
C SER A 85 2.34 -19.45 -8.97
N ALA A 86 2.58 -19.56 -7.66
CA ALA A 86 1.98 -20.56 -6.79
C ALA A 86 0.54 -20.19 -6.32
N LEU A 87 0.09 -18.99 -6.60
CA LEU A 87 -1.23 -18.46 -6.19
C LEU A 87 -2.21 -18.50 -7.37
N ASP A 88 -3.47 -18.79 -7.09
CA ASP A 88 -4.56 -18.55 -8.04
C ASP A 88 -4.95 -17.06 -8.00
N VAL A 89 -4.15 -16.24 -8.69
CA VAL A 89 -4.30 -14.78 -8.70
C VAL A 89 -5.68 -14.38 -9.22
N ASP A 90 -6.19 -15.06 -10.25
CA ASP A 90 -7.50 -14.75 -10.85
C ASP A 90 -8.64 -14.99 -9.86
N ALA A 91 -8.57 -16.06 -9.08
CA ALA A 91 -9.57 -16.35 -8.05
C ALA A 91 -9.50 -15.31 -6.92
N LEU A 92 -8.29 -14.97 -6.44
CA LEU A 92 -8.10 -13.97 -5.38
C LEU A 92 -8.58 -12.58 -5.80
N VAL A 93 -8.26 -12.16 -7.03
CA VAL A 93 -8.72 -10.86 -7.57
C VAL A 93 -10.24 -10.85 -7.71
N ARG A 94 -10.84 -11.94 -8.19
CA ARG A 94 -12.30 -12.05 -8.32
C ARG A 94 -12.99 -11.94 -6.97
N GLU A 95 -12.51 -12.67 -5.97
CA GLU A 95 -13.03 -12.61 -4.60
C GLU A 95 -12.95 -11.18 -4.03
N ALA A 96 -11.81 -10.51 -4.20
CA ALA A 96 -11.63 -9.13 -3.77
C ALA A 96 -12.58 -8.15 -4.47
N VAL A 97 -12.78 -8.31 -5.78
CA VAL A 97 -13.68 -7.45 -6.57
C VAL A 97 -15.15 -7.69 -6.20
N ASP A 98 -15.54 -8.94 -6.03
CA ASP A 98 -16.93 -9.31 -5.65
C ASP A 98 -17.27 -8.86 -4.22
N GLY A 99 -16.25 -8.75 -3.35
CA GLY A 99 -16.38 -8.27 -1.97
C GLY A 99 -16.41 -6.74 -1.82
N ILE A 100 -16.33 -5.96 -2.91
CA ILE A 100 -16.32 -4.49 -2.83
C ILE A 100 -17.68 -3.97 -2.36
N GLU A 101 -17.69 -3.33 -1.19
CA GLU A 101 -18.85 -2.56 -0.72
C GLU A 101 -18.76 -1.09 -1.19
N ARG A 102 -19.89 -0.57 -1.65
CA ARG A 102 -20.03 0.85 -2.01
C ARG A 102 -20.89 1.55 -0.99
N ILE A 103 -20.28 2.42 -0.18
CA ILE A 103 -20.99 3.25 0.79
C ILE A 103 -21.14 4.65 0.20
N ARG A 104 -22.40 5.11 0.08
CA ARG A 104 -22.67 6.50 -0.31
C ARG A 104 -22.56 7.39 0.92
N ILE A 105 -21.72 8.41 0.83
CA ILE A 105 -21.60 9.43 1.85
C ILE A 105 -22.31 10.67 1.32
N ASP A 106 -23.41 11.05 1.95
CA ASP A 106 -24.11 12.30 1.67
C ASP A 106 -23.50 13.40 2.59
N LEU A 107 -22.95 14.44 1.95
CA LEU A 107 -22.32 15.61 2.62
C LEU A 107 -23.36 16.70 2.83
#